data_3c37387b5a712fc3775c7c9e1f525671
#
_entry.id   3c37387b5a712fc3775c7c9e1f525671
#
_cell.length_a   1.000
_cell.length_b   1.000
_cell.length_c   1.000
_cell.angle_alpha   90.00
_cell.angle_beta   90.00
_cell.angle_gamma   90.00
#
_symmetry.space_group_name_H-M   'P 1'
#
loop_
_entity.id
_entity.type
_entity.pdbx_description
1 polymer ?
#
loop_
_entity_poly.entity_id
_entity_poly.type
_entity_poly.pdbx_seq_one_letter_code
_entity_poly.pdbx_strand_id
1 'polypeptide(L)'
;VLYLRPDDCFSGTFSDTTWEEYGGSTRAVLLCSEFTGQFTEPVRVNDYTYSVRIARIDYERAVGEEAFADGFHYYYTEPRGLEDTEELLIYLPGAPLGELPQEFRGWVGYYDETEGELSFYALNNESHQQGFGSYDWVERVRTDVEWAEETAAEYETKILEDTSLSQGELNELSAQMFDLWDIQLNEVWAVLRQTLPQADMEALTAEELEWIAWKEEQLARTGEEAGGGSLAIMLQAQRA
;
A
#
# COMPACT_ATOMS: atom_id res chain seq x y z
N VAL A 1 -0.77 -5.85 -4.71
CA VAL A 1 -0.50 -6.35 -3.34
C VAL A 1 -1.06 -7.74 -3.21
N LEU A 2 -0.34 -8.65 -2.54
CA LEU A 2 -0.75 -10.03 -2.28
C LEU A 2 -0.70 -10.28 -0.76
N TYR A 3 -1.81 -10.76 -0.20
CA TYR A 3 -1.93 -11.13 1.21
C TYR A 3 -1.99 -12.64 1.34
N LEU A 4 -1.07 -13.22 2.07
CA LEU A 4 -1.03 -14.66 2.38
C LEU A 4 -1.59 -14.90 3.78
N ARG A 5 -2.36 -15.96 3.94
CA ARG A 5 -2.96 -16.38 5.22
C ARG A 5 -2.41 -17.71 5.67
N PRO A 6 -2.46 -18.01 6.98
CA PRO A 6 -1.96 -19.29 7.51
C PRO A 6 -2.70 -20.54 7.04
N ASP A 7 -3.87 -20.39 6.42
CA ASP A 7 -4.72 -21.47 5.88
C ASP A 7 -4.51 -21.72 4.38
N ASP A 8 -3.34 -21.32 3.86
CA ASP A 8 -2.95 -21.36 2.45
C ASP A 8 -3.83 -20.52 1.52
N CYS A 9 -4.81 -19.77 2.06
CA CYS A 9 -5.61 -18.84 1.28
C CYS A 9 -4.82 -17.56 1.00
N PHE A 10 -5.13 -16.94 -0.12
CA PHE A 10 -4.60 -15.63 -0.46
C PHE A 10 -5.68 -14.72 -1.01
N SER A 11 -5.43 -13.42 -0.93
CA SER A 11 -6.23 -12.39 -1.60
C SER A 11 -5.31 -11.27 -2.08
N GLY A 12 -5.75 -10.50 -3.05
CA GLY A 12 -4.92 -9.40 -3.52
C GLY A 12 -5.60 -8.49 -4.50
N THR A 13 -4.89 -7.40 -4.77
CA THR A 13 -5.21 -6.44 -5.81
C THR A 13 -3.99 -6.23 -6.69
N PHE A 14 -4.21 -6.08 -7.98
CA PHE A 14 -3.19 -5.72 -8.94
C PHE A 14 -3.61 -4.46 -9.69
N SER A 15 -2.68 -3.54 -9.88
CA SER A 15 -2.85 -2.38 -10.76
C SER A 15 -1.55 -2.06 -11.46
N ASP A 16 -1.63 -1.73 -12.74
CA ASP A 16 -0.54 -1.26 -13.57
C ASP A 16 -1.10 -0.35 -14.66
N THR A 17 -0.25 0.33 -15.41
CA THR A 17 -0.65 1.19 -16.50
C THR A 17 0.07 0.81 -17.77
N THR A 18 -0.67 0.62 -18.85
CA THR A 18 -0.14 0.49 -20.21
C THR A 18 -0.70 1.60 -21.09
N TRP A 19 -0.21 1.67 -22.34
CA TRP A 19 -0.59 2.71 -23.26
C TRP A 19 -1.10 2.07 -24.55
N GLU A 20 -2.22 2.58 -25.06
CA GLU A 20 -2.77 2.18 -26.37
C GLU A 20 -2.87 3.37 -27.31
N GLU A 21 -2.79 3.13 -28.61
CA GLU A 21 -3.08 4.13 -29.62
C GLU A 21 -4.58 4.21 -29.88
N TYR A 22 -5.17 5.38 -29.72
CA TYR A 22 -6.59 5.63 -29.97
C TYR A 22 -6.79 6.94 -30.71
N GLY A 23 -7.35 6.85 -31.94
CA GLY A 23 -7.70 8.03 -32.74
C GLY A 23 -6.52 8.95 -33.07
N GLY A 24 -5.28 8.42 -33.18
CA GLY A 24 -4.06 9.19 -33.43
C GLY A 24 -3.44 9.85 -32.18
N SER A 25 -3.91 9.50 -30.99
CA SER A 25 -3.37 9.91 -29.70
C SER A 25 -3.11 8.68 -28.84
N THR A 26 -2.21 8.80 -27.88
CA THR A 26 -1.95 7.74 -26.89
C THR A 26 -2.88 7.92 -25.68
N ARG A 27 -3.49 6.84 -25.26
CA ARG A 27 -4.35 6.79 -24.08
C ARG A 27 -3.81 5.79 -23.06
N ALA A 28 -3.87 6.15 -21.77
CA ALA A 28 -3.56 5.24 -20.68
C ALA A 28 -4.68 4.20 -20.52
N VAL A 29 -4.28 2.93 -20.36
CA VAL A 29 -5.14 1.81 -19.99
C VAL A 29 -4.70 1.32 -18.62
N LEU A 30 -5.62 1.26 -17.66
CA LEU A 30 -5.38 0.75 -16.34
C LEU A 30 -5.60 -0.76 -16.34
N LEU A 31 -4.53 -1.51 -16.17
CA LEU A 31 -4.57 -2.95 -15.96
C LEU A 31 -4.88 -3.19 -14.49
N CYS A 32 -5.91 -3.98 -14.18
CA CYS A 32 -6.29 -4.22 -12.79
C CYS A 32 -6.91 -5.60 -12.60
N SER A 33 -6.83 -6.10 -11.37
CA SER A 33 -7.63 -7.23 -10.88
C SER A 33 -7.77 -7.18 -9.37
N GLU A 34 -8.88 -7.70 -8.88
CA GLU A 34 -9.11 -8.05 -7.49
C GLU A 34 -9.43 -9.54 -7.45
N PHE A 35 -8.75 -10.27 -6.56
CA PHE A 35 -8.77 -11.72 -6.57
C PHE A 35 -8.64 -12.32 -5.19
N THR A 36 -9.16 -13.54 -5.06
CA THR A 36 -8.95 -14.42 -3.93
C THR A 36 -8.57 -15.80 -4.42
N GLY A 37 -7.87 -16.59 -3.61
CA GLY A 37 -7.48 -17.91 -4.03
C GLY A 37 -6.93 -18.78 -2.90
N GLN A 38 -6.43 -19.94 -3.29
CA GLN A 38 -5.82 -20.89 -2.38
C GLN A 38 -4.62 -21.55 -3.08
N PHE A 39 -3.51 -21.68 -2.35
CA PHE A 39 -2.38 -22.48 -2.74
C PHE A 39 -2.57 -23.97 -2.35
N THR A 40 -1.81 -24.83 -2.98
CA THR A 40 -1.63 -26.21 -2.49
C THR A 40 -0.76 -26.17 -1.23
N GLU A 41 -0.76 -27.27 -0.46
CA GLU A 41 0.18 -27.44 0.64
C GLU A 41 1.63 -27.26 0.15
N PRO A 42 2.45 -26.42 0.84
CA PRO A 42 3.83 -26.18 0.44
C PRO A 42 4.69 -27.43 0.53
N VAL A 43 5.44 -27.70 -0.54
CA VAL A 43 6.39 -28.82 -0.61
C VAL A 43 7.81 -28.29 -0.47
N ARG A 44 8.55 -28.77 0.52
CA ARG A 44 9.94 -28.34 0.74
C ARG A 44 10.84 -28.81 -0.41
N VAL A 45 11.54 -27.87 -1.04
CA VAL A 45 12.52 -28.12 -2.10
C VAL A 45 13.93 -28.22 -1.51
N ASN A 46 14.31 -27.27 -0.66
CA ASN A 46 15.57 -27.23 0.06
C ASN A 46 15.42 -26.52 1.43
N ASP A 47 16.52 -26.10 2.06
CA ASP A 47 16.48 -25.50 3.40
C ASP A 47 15.79 -24.14 3.46
N TYR A 48 15.71 -23.43 2.34
CA TYR A 48 15.16 -22.07 2.25
C TYR A 48 14.14 -21.91 1.10
N THR A 49 13.76 -23.01 0.41
CA THR A 49 12.81 -22.94 -0.73
C THR A 49 11.68 -23.94 -0.56
N TYR A 50 10.46 -23.48 -0.78
CA TYR A 50 9.27 -24.30 -0.88
C TYR A 50 8.59 -24.07 -2.23
N SER A 51 7.95 -25.11 -2.75
CA SER A 51 7.14 -25.09 -3.96
C SER A 51 5.67 -25.11 -3.58
N VAL A 52 4.86 -24.28 -4.24
CA VAL A 52 3.40 -24.28 -4.16
C VAL A 52 2.80 -24.17 -5.55
N ARG A 53 1.51 -24.53 -5.69
CA ARG A 53 0.72 -24.32 -6.90
C ARG A 53 -0.53 -23.56 -6.55
N ILE A 54 -1.10 -22.84 -7.51
CA ILE A 54 -2.41 -22.24 -7.35
C ILE A 54 -3.45 -23.35 -7.49
N ALA A 55 -4.10 -23.73 -6.38
CA ALA A 55 -5.19 -24.70 -6.38
C ALA A 55 -6.48 -24.08 -6.94
N ARG A 56 -6.72 -22.80 -6.64
CA ARG A 56 -7.84 -22.01 -7.12
C ARG A 56 -7.51 -20.53 -7.07
N ILE A 57 -7.98 -19.77 -8.06
CA ILE A 57 -8.03 -18.32 -8.05
C ILE A 57 -9.37 -17.86 -8.61
N ASP A 58 -10.02 -16.95 -7.91
CA ASP A 58 -11.30 -16.35 -8.29
C ASP A 58 -11.10 -14.85 -8.44
N TYR A 59 -11.52 -14.29 -9.57
CA TYR A 59 -11.46 -12.87 -9.87
C TYR A 59 -12.81 -12.21 -9.66
N GLU A 60 -12.83 -10.99 -9.08
CA GLU A 60 -14.06 -10.22 -8.94
C GLU A 60 -14.66 -9.83 -10.30
N ARG A 61 -13.80 -9.48 -11.25
CA ARG A 61 -14.13 -9.22 -12.65
C ARG A 61 -13.45 -10.26 -13.55
N ALA A 62 -14.12 -10.65 -14.62
CA ALA A 62 -13.58 -11.65 -15.54
C ALA A 62 -12.31 -11.11 -16.24
N VAL A 63 -11.28 -11.96 -16.34
CA VAL A 63 -10.06 -11.65 -17.12
C VAL A 63 -10.46 -11.40 -18.57
N GLY A 64 -9.98 -10.28 -19.15
CA GLY A 64 -10.34 -9.79 -20.48
C GLY A 64 -11.59 -8.90 -20.52
N GLU A 65 -12.25 -8.66 -19.39
CA GLU A 65 -13.32 -7.67 -19.29
C GLU A 65 -12.74 -6.25 -19.40
N GLU A 66 -13.50 -5.34 -20.02
CA GLU A 66 -13.14 -3.93 -20.15
C GLU A 66 -14.23 -3.05 -19.55
N ALA A 67 -13.83 -1.93 -18.98
CA ALA A 67 -14.73 -0.91 -18.47
C ALA A 67 -14.22 0.50 -18.78
N PHE A 68 -15.15 1.44 -18.93
CA PHE A 68 -14.84 2.86 -19.10
C PHE A 68 -15.58 3.63 -18.00
N ALA A 69 -14.81 4.21 -17.08
CA ALA A 69 -15.33 4.97 -15.96
C ALA A 69 -14.39 6.14 -15.64
N ASP A 70 -14.94 7.27 -15.23
CA ASP A 70 -14.21 8.46 -14.75
C ASP A 70 -13.12 8.96 -15.73
N GLY A 71 -13.29 8.70 -17.03
CA GLY A 71 -12.35 9.09 -18.07
C GLY A 71 -11.18 8.12 -18.30
N PHE A 72 -11.16 7.00 -17.58
CA PHE A 72 -10.16 5.95 -17.72
C PHE A 72 -10.72 4.73 -18.45
N HIS A 73 -9.81 4.03 -19.15
CA HIS A 73 -10.05 2.71 -19.73
C HIS A 73 -9.45 1.65 -18.78
N TYR A 74 -10.28 0.78 -18.21
CA TYR A 74 -9.89 -0.32 -17.36
C TYR A 74 -9.88 -1.60 -18.17
N TYR A 75 -8.81 -2.38 -18.06
CA TYR A 75 -8.69 -3.72 -18.61
C TYR A 75 -8.40 -4.70 -17.48
N TYR A 76 -9.32 -5.65 -17.25
CA TYR A 76 -9.18 -6.62 -16.17
C TYR A 76 -8.32 -7.79 -16.64
N THR A 77 -7.23 -8.07 -15.91
CA THR A 77 -6.21 -9.04 -16.30
C THR A 77 -5.78 -9.90 -15.12
N GLU A 78 -5.05 -10.97 -15.39
CA GLU A 78 -4.34 -11.71 -14.35
C GLU A 78 -3.26 -10.83 -13.72
N PRO A 79 -3.00 -10.96 -12.39
CA PRO A 79 -1.97 -10.19 -11.72
C PRO A 79 -0.58 -10.71 -12.10
N ARG A 80 0.34 -9.82 -12.42
CA ARG A 80 1.73 -10.18 -12.69
C ARG A 80 2.33 -10.92 -11.51
N GLY A 81 3.02 -12.01 -11.80
CA GLY A 81 3.61 -12.91 -10.82
C GLY A 81 2.72 -14.08 -10.41
N LEU A 82 1.43 -14.09 -10.80
CA LEU A 82 0.54 -15.24 -10.61
C LEU A 82 0.00 -15.79 -11.95
N GLU A 83 0.26 -15.09 -13.06
CA GLU A 83 -0.20 -15.49 -14.39
C GLU A 83 0.55 -16.74 -14.92
N ASP A 84 -0.14 -17.53 -15.73
CA ASP A 84 0.40 -18.63 -16.54
C ASP A 84 1.44 -19.51 -15.82
N THR A 85 1.19 -19.85 -14.55
CA THR A 85 2.15 -20.64 -13.77
C THR A 85 1.58 -21.96 -13.34
N GLU A 86 2.39 -23.01 -13.46
CA GLU A 86 2.13 -24.32 -12.85
C GLU A 86 2.74 -24.43 -11.45
N GLU A 87 3.83 -23.69 -11.18
CA GLU A 87 4.56 -23.74 -9.94
C GLU A 87 5.10 -22.38 -9.55
N LEU A 88 4.98 -22.08 -8.27
CA LEU A 88 5.54 -20.91 -7.61
C LEU A 88 6.55 -21.35 -6.56
N LEU A 89 7.67 -20.65 -6.46
CA LEU A 89 8.66 -20.88 -5.42
C LEU A 89 8.58 -19.82 -4.33
N ILE A 90 8.50 -20.28 -3.09
CA ILE A 90 8.59 -19.42 -1.91
C ILE A 90 10.03 -19.51 -1.40
N TYR A 91 10.74 -18.40 -1.40
CA TYR A 91 12.06 -18.26 -0.78
C TYR A 91 11.91 -17.69 0.62
N LEU A 92 12.59 -18.33 1.58
CA LEU A 92 12.65 -17.84 2.97
C LEU A 92 13.76 -16.80 3.13
N PRO A 93 13.69 -15.94 4.15
CA PRO A 93 14.83 -15.16 4.60
C PRO A 93 16.04 -16.06 4.86
N GLY A 94 17.24 -15.64 4.45
CA GLY A 94 18.46 -16.44 4.48
C GLY A 94 18.72 -17.24 3.20
N ALA A 95 17.85 -17.19 2.19
CA ALA A 95 18.13 -17.80 0.89
C ALA A 95 19.32 -17.10 0.23
N PRO A 96 20.37 -17.84 -0.22
CA PRO A 96 21.52 -17.24 -0.88
C PRO A 96 21.12 -16.53 -2.17
N LEU A 97 21.43 -15.24 -2.31
CA LEU A 97 21.09 -14.45 -3.49
C LEU A 97 21.66 -15.01 -4.79
N GLY A 98 22.84 -15.63 -4.72
CA GLY A 98 23.46 -16.25 -5.87
C GLY A 98 22.70 -17.45 -6.45
N GLU A 99 21.79 -18.05 -5.66
CA GLU A 99 20.96 -19.19 -6.09
C GLU A 99 19.60 -18.77 -6.65
N LEU A 100 19.22 -17.51 -6.46
CA LEU A 100 17.99 -16.98 -7.02
C LEU A 100 18.18 -16.57 -8.49
N PRO A 101 17.17 -16.74 -9.36
CA PRO A 101 17.24 -16.28 -10.74
C PRO A 101 17.53 -14.78 -10.84
N GLN A 102 18.42 -14.38 -11.74
CA GLN A 102 18.86 -12.99 -11.86
C GLN A 102 17.71 -12.01 -12.14
N GLU A 103 16.80 -12.38 -13.04
CA GLU A 103 15.65 -11.54 -13.40
C GLU A 103 14.71 -11.36 -12.21
N PHE A 104 14.47 -12.44 -11.45
CA PHE A 104 13.67 -12.36 -10.23
C PHE A 104 14.34 -11.51 -9.13
N ARG A 105 15.67 -11.62 -8.96
CA ARG A 105 16.42 -10.74 -8.03
C ARG A 105 16.20 -9.26 -8.38
N GLY A 106 16.34 -8.91 -9.67
CA GLY A 106 16.04 -7.57 -10.15
C GLY A 106 14.60 -7.13 -9.84
N TRP A 107 13.65 -8.03 -10.02
CA TRP A 107 12.24 -7.77 -9.72
C TRP A 107 11.99 -7.42 -8.24
N VAL A 108 12.67 -8.08 -7.32
CA VAL A 108 12.55 -7.85 -5.86
C VAL A 108 13.60 -6.89 -5.28
N GLY A 109 14.32 -6.14 -6.13
CA GLY A 109 15.21 -5.05 -5.73
C GLY A 109 16.69 -5.40 -5.55
N TYR A 110 17.15 -6.62 -5.89
CA TYR A 110 18.57 -7.05 -5.82
C TYR A 110 19.19 -7.13 -7.22
N TYR A 111 19.40 -5.98 -7.88
CA TYR A 111 19.76 -5.93 -9.30
C TYR A 111 21.03 -6.69 -9.68
N ASP A 112 22.16 -6.41 -9.03
CA ASP A 112 23.47 -6.97 -9.41
C ASP A 112 24.13 -7.82 -8.33
N GLU A 113 23.46 -8.04 -7.21
CA GLU A 113 24.04 -8.76 -6.09
C GLU A 113 24.00 -10.27 -6.31
N THR A 114 25.18 -10.89 -6.24
CA THR A 114 25.35 -12.36 -6.31
C THR A 114 25.81 -12.95 -5.00
N GLU A 115 26.22 -12.10 -4.03
CA GLU A 115 26.66 -12.49 -2.69
C GLU A 115 25.68 -11.91 -1.65
N GLY A 116 25.50 -12.67 -0.56
CA GLY A 116 24.60 -12.33 0.51
C GLY A 116 23.34 -13.17 0.51
N GLU A 117 22.40 -12.79 1.35
CA GLU A 117 21.18 -13.54 1.63
C GLU A 117 19.94 -12.65 1.46
N LEU A 118 18.84 -13.26 1.05
CA LEU A 118 17.53 -12.61 1.00
C LEU A 118 17.08 -12.24 2.42
N SER A 119 16.69 -11.00 2.64
CA SER A 119 16.30 -10.51 3.97
C SER A 119 14.80 -10.64 4.28
N PHE A 120 13.98 -11.07 3.31
CA PHE A 120 12.53 -11.18 3.41
C PHE A 120 12.01 -12.45 2.75
N TYR A 121 10.73 -12.76 2.90
CA TYR A 121 10.08 -13.84 2.13
C TYR A 121 9.81 -13.35 0.72
N ALA A 122 10.03 -14.21 -0.27
CA ALA A 122 9.72 -13.90 -1.66
C ALA A 122 8.96 -15.05 -2.34
N LEU A 123 8.03 -14.69 -3.21
CA LEU A 123 7.27 -15.62 -4.04
C LEU A 123 7.64 -15.38 -5.50
N ASN A 124 8.18 -16.40 -6.17
CA ASN A 124 8.64 -16.34 -7.56
C ASN A 124 7.74 -17.19 -8.46
N ASN A 125 7.27 -16.59 -9.53
CA ASN A 125 6.73 -17.30 -10.67
C ASN A 125 7.89 -17.67 -11.60
N GLU A 126 8.27 -18.94 -11.64
CA GLU A 126 9.41 -19.41 -12.44
C GLU A 126 9.21 -19.23 -13.95
N SER A 127 7.95 -19.26 -14.42
CA SER A 127 7.65 -19.10 -15.84
C SER A 127 7.99 -17.71 -16.36
N HIS A 128 7.81 -16.68 -15.53
CA HIS A 128 8.00 -15.27 -15.88
C HIS A 128 9.13 -14.58 -15.11
N GLN A 129 9.74 -15.25 -14.12
CA GLN A 129 10.76 -14.67 -13.24
C GLN A 129 10.29 -13.38 -12.53
N GLN A 130 9.02 -13.32 -12.23
CA GLN A 130 8.32 -12.22 -11.57
C GLN A 130 7.64 -12.74 -10.32
N GLY A 131 7.31 -11.85 -9.40
CA GLY A 131 6.61 -12.29 -8.20
C GLY A 131 6.48 -11.20 -7.14
N PHE A 132 6.64 -11.58 -5.89
CA PHE A 132 6.39 -10.71 -4.75
C PHE A 132 7.52 -10.84 -3.73
N GLY A 133 7.97 -9.71 -3.19
CA GLY A 133 8.73 -9.66 -1.94
C GLY A 133 7.80 -9.35 -0.78
N SER A 134 8.04 -9.96 0.38
CA SER A 134 7.30 -9.58 1.57
C SER A 134 7.80 -8.24 2.11
N TYR A 135 6.88 -7.47 2.65
CA TYR A 135 7.19 -6.26 3.38
C TYR A 135 6.94 -6.49 4.87
N ASP A 136 7.83 -6.00 5.69
CA ASP A 136 7.49 -5.74 7.08
C ASP A 136 6.64 -4.46 7.12
N TRP A 137 5.33 -4.64 7.06
CA TRP A 137 4.38 -3.54 7.06
C TRP A 137 4.48 -2.68 8.32
N VAL A 138 4.81 -3.29 9.45
CA VAL A 138 4.94 -2.58 10.72
C VAL A 138 6.16 -1.67 10.69
N GLU A 139 7.31 -2.18 10.22
CA GLU A 139 8.53 -1.38 10.10
C GLU A 139 8.39 -0.29 9.04
N ARG A 140 7.75 -0.60 7.92
CA ARG A 140 7.48 0.40 6.89
C ARG A 140 6.62 1.53 7.42
N VAL A 141 5.46 1.21 8.01
CA VAL A 141 4.56 2.24 8.55
C VAL A 141 5.25 3.05 9.66
N ARG A 142 6.10 2.44 10.47
CA ARG A 142 6.92 3.19 11.44
C ARG A 142 7.82 4.20 10.76
N THR A 143 8.55 3.80 9.72
CA THR A 143 9.42 4.69 8.95
C THR A 143 8.64 5.81 8.27
N ASP A 144 7.47 5.50 7.71
CA ASP A 144 6.60 6.48 7.06
C ASP A 144 6.04 7.49 8.07
N VAL A 145 5.69 7.06 9.31
CA VAL A 145 5.28 7.95 10.41
C VAL A 145 6.44 8.82 10.88
N GLU A 146 7.66 8.28 11.06
CA GLU A 146 8.85 9.06 11.42
C GLU A 146 9.15 10.14 10.37
N TRP A 147 9.05 9.80 9.10
CA TRP A 147 9.18 10.78 8.01
C TRP A 147 8.08 11.86 8.04
N ALA A 148 6.86 11.46 8.34
CA ALA A 148 5.73 12.38 8.46
C ALA A 148 5.90 13.34 9.65
N GLU A 149 6.41 12.86 10.79
CA GLU A 149 6.73 13.70 11.95
C GLU A 149 7.79 14.76 11.60
N GLU A 150 8.88 14.36 10.91
CA GLU A 150 9.92 15.30 10.46
C GLU A 150 9.34 16.34 9.48
N THR A 151 8.56 15.90 8.51
CA THR A 151 7.94 16.79 7.51
C THR A 151 6.93 17.75 8.14
N ALA A 152 6.10 17.27 9.06
CA ALA A 152 5.13 18.10 9.80
C ALA A 152 5.85 19.17 10.63
N ALA A 153 6.95 18.81 11.29
CA ALA A 153 7.77 19.76 12.06
C ALA A 153 8.39 20.85 11.18
N GLU A 154 8.78 20.53 9.94
CA GLU A 154 9.24 21.54 8.97
C GLU A 154 8.11 22.50 8.57
N TYR A 155 6.91 21.98 8.30
CA TYR A 155 5.73 22.81 8.00
C TYR A 155 5.37 23.71 9.18
N GLU A 156 5.34 23.16 10.39
CA GLU A 156 5.05 23.93 11.62
C GLU A 156 6.07 25.05 11.82
N THR A 157 7.36 24.75 11.69
CA THR A 157 8.44 25.74 11.79
C THR A 157 8.23 26.85 10.77
N LYS A 158 7.93 26.53 9.52
CA LYS A 158 7.68 27.50 8.47
C LYS A 158 6.46 28.35 8.75
N ILE A 159 5.36 27.78 9.25
CA ILE A 159 4.15 28.51 9.66
C ILE A 159 4.44 29.49 10.79
N LEU A 160 5.26 29.09 11.77
CA LEU A 160 5.56 29.89 12.96
C LEU A 160 6.61 30.98 12.75
N GLU A 161 7.61 30.72 11.94
CA GLU A 161 8.81 31.57 11.81
C GLU A 161 8.82 32.46 10.56
N ASP A 162 8.18 32.03 9.45
CA ASP A 162 8.19 32.80 8.21
C ASP A 162 7.09 33.85 8.19
N THR A 163 7.43 35.04 8.67
CA THR A 163 6.52 36.19 8.70
C THR A 163 6.17 36.80 7.33
N SER A 164 6.76 36.27 6.25
CA SER A 164 6.47 36.75 4.88
C SER A 164 5.29 36.00 4.23
N LEU A 165 4.84 34.87 4.82
CA LEU A 165 3.76 34.08 4.28
C LEU A 165 2.43 34.86 4.30
N SER A 166 1.72 34.77 3.17
CA SER A 166 0.33 35.22 3.09
C SER A 166 -0.62 34.24 3.81
N GLN A 167 -1.82 34.70 4.15
CA GLN A 167 -2.85 33.81 4.74
C GLN A 167 -3.19 32.63 3.83
N GLY A 168 -3.09 32.78 2.51
CA GLY A 168 -3.32 31.70 1.57
C GLY A 168 -2.25 30.60 1.68
N GLU A 169 -0.97 30.99 1.77
CA GLU A 169 0.15 30.06 1.94
C GLU A 169 0.13 29.38 3.31
N LEU A 170 -0.29 30.09 4.37
CA LEU A 170 -0.50 29.50 5.69
C LEU A 170 -1.61 28.43 5.68
N ASN A 171 -2.72 28.70 4.99
CA ASN A 171 -3.80 27.73 4.83
C ASN A 171 -3.35 26.49 4.05
N GLU A 172 -2.57 26.70 2.98
CA GLU A 172 -2.04 25.60 2.15
C GLU A 172 -1.09 24.69 2.95
N LEU A 173 -0.14 25.27 3.69
CA LEU A 173 0.77 24.50 4.55
C LEU A 173 0.01 23.73 5.64
N SER A 174 -1.01 24.35 6.24
CA SER A 174 -1.83 23.71 7.27
C SER A 174 -2.67 22.56 6.67
N ALA A 175 -3.18 22.71 5.46
CA ALA A 175 -3.88 21.63 4.75
C ALA A 175 -2.93 20.49 4.38
N GLN A 176 -1.72 20.78 3.88
CA GLN A 176 -0.71 19.76 3.58
C GLN A 176 -0.30 18.97 4.83
N MET A 177 -0.19 19.64 5.99
CA MET A 177 0.10 18.98 7.25
C MET A 177 -1.05 18.06 7.70
N PHE A 178 -2.29 18.51 7.54
CA PHE A 178 -3.47 17.70 7.80
C PHE A 178 -3.52 16.45 6.90
N ASP A 179 -3.37 16.65 5.58
CA ASP A 179 -3.39 15.55 4.59
C ASP A 179 -2.29 14.53 4.87
N LEU A 180 -1.10 15.00 5.28
CA LEU A 180 0.03 14.15 5.67
C LEU A 180 -0.35 13.20 6.81
N TRP A 181 -0.95 13.74 7.89
CA TRP A 181 -1.36 12.94 9.03
C TRP A 181 -2.56 12.04 8.75
N ASP A 182 -3.51 12.49 7.92
CA ASP A 182 -4.66 11.67 7.52
C ASP A 182 -4.22 10.46 6.71
N ILE A 183 -3.24 10.62 5.81
CA ILE A 183 -2.64 9.50 5.06
C ILE A 183 -1.99 8.51 6.03
N GLN A 184 -1.15 8.98 6.97
CA GLN A 184 -0.44 8.10 7.91
C GLN A 184 -1.42 7.35 8.83
N LEU A 185 -2.45 8.03 9.34
CA LEU A 185 -3.48 7.39 10.15
C LEU A 185 -4.16 6.23 9.41
N ASN A 186 -4.52 6.47 8.15
CA ASN A 186 -5.16 5.45 7.31
C ASN A 186 -4.23 4.26 7.01
N GLU A 187 -2.93 4.50 6.81
CA GLU A 187 -1.93 3.44 6.59
C GLU A 187 -1.71 2.60 7.85
N VAL A 188 -1.54 3.24 9.01
CA VAL A 188 -1.47 2.56 10.32
C VAL A 188 -2.71 1.71 10.54
N TRP A 189 -3.89 2.28 10.30
CA TRP A 189 -5.16 1.58 10.45
C TRP A 189 -5.28 0.35 9.54
N ALA A 190 -4.83 0.47 8.28
CA ALA A 190 -4.81 -0.64 7.33
C ALA A 190 -3.94 -1.81 7.82
N VAL A 191 -2.77 -1.51 8.41
CA VAL A 191 -1.88 -2.52 8.99
C VAL A 191 -2.49 -3.16 10.24
N LEU A 192 -3.06 -2.38 11.14
CA LEU A 192 -3.71 -2.88 12.35
C LEU A 192 -4.86 -3.83 12.03
N ARG A 193 -5.68 -3.50 11.04
CA ARG A 193 -6.77 -4.37 10.55
C ARG A 193 -6.29 -5.74 10.04
N GLN A 194 -5.06 -5.84 9.60
CA GLN A 194 -4.48 -7.09 9.06
C GLN A 194 -3.73 -7.89 10.12
N THR A 195 -3.20 -7.21 11.14
CA THR A 195 -2.28 -7.82 12.12
C THR A 195 -2.95 -8.10 13.47
N LEU A 196 -3.95 -7.32 13.86
CA LEU A 196 -4.62 -7.51 15.15
C LEU A 196 -5.66 -8.62 15.10
N PRO A 197 -5.84 -9.36 16.21
CA PRO A 197 -6.99 -10.23 16.42
C PRO A 197 -8.30 -9.45 16.30
N GLN A 198 -9.35 -10.10 15.81
CA GLN A 198 -10.65 -9.45 15.58
C GLN A 198 -11.20 -8.72 16.83
N ALA A 199 -11.11 -9.34 18.02
CA ALA A 199 -11.60 -8.74 19.24
C ALA A 199 -10.87 -7.45 19.63
N ASP A 200 -9.54 -7.41 19.42
CA ASP A 200 -8.72 -6.23 19.68
C ASP A 200 -9.03 -5.12 18.66
N MET A 201 -9.24 -5.49 17.40
CA MET A 201 -9.63 -4.55 16.34
C MET A 201 -11.03 -3.95 16.58
N GLU A 202 -11.98 -4.73 17.08
CA GLU A 202 -13.32 -4.25 17.44
C GLU A 202 -13.25 -3.25 18.61
N ALA A 203 -12.41 -3.52 19.63
CA ALA A 203 -12.18 -2.59 20.75
C ALA A 203 -11.54 -1.29 20.27
N LEU A 204 -10.49 -1.38 19.48
CA LEU A 204 -9.79 -0.23 18.90
C LEU A 204 -10.71 0.61 18.01
N THR A 205 -11.56 -0.04 17.21
CA THR A 205 -12.56 0.65 16.38
C THR A 205 -13.55 1.47 17.21
N ALA A 206 -13.97 0.94 18.37
CA ALA A 206 -14.86 1.68 19.27
C ALA A 206 -14.18 2.92 19.86
N GLU A 207 -12.92 2.79 20.29
CA GLU A 207 -12.11 3.91 20.79
C GLU A 207 -11.88 4.98 19.72
N GLU A 208 -11.59 4.56 18.48
CA GLU A 208 -11.40 5.46 17.32
C GLU A 208 -12.67 6.27 17.02
N LEU A 209 -13.83 5.64 17.03
CA LEU A 209 -15.10 6.33 16.81
C LEU A 209 -15.40 7.36 17.90
N GLU A 210 -15.06 7.08 19.17
CA GLU A 210 -15.18 8.04 20.27
C GLU A 210 -14.20 9.23 20.07
N TRP A 211 -12.96 8.95 19.64
CA TRP A 211 -11.98 9.97 19.35
C TRP A 211 -12.40 10.87 18.17
N ILE A 212 -12.92 10.28 17.08
CA ILE A 212 -13.45 11.04 15.93
C ILE A 212 -14.56 11.98 16.39
N ALA A 213 -15.52 11.50 17.16
CA ALA A 213 -16.62 12.33 17.66
C ALA A 213 -16.11 13.49 18.55
N TRP A 214 -15.14 13.23 19.41
CA TRP A 214 -14.48 14.27 20.22
C TRP A 214 -13.72 15.28 19.32
N LYS A 215 -12.95 14.80 18.33
CA LYS A 215 -12.22 15.62 17.37
C LYS A 215 -13.16 16.57 16.63
N GLU A 216 -14.25 16.06 16.08
CA GLU A 216 -15.25 16.86 15.36
C GLU A 216 -15.85 17.96 16.25
N GLU A 217 -16.14 17.66 17.51
CA GLU A 217 -16.60 18.68 18.48
C GLU A 217 -15.55 19.77 18.70
N GLN A 218 -14.26 19.40 18.84
CA GLN A 218 -13.18 20.38 19.03
C GLN A 218 -13.01 21.28 17.78
N LEU A 219 -13.09 20.67 16.57
CA LEU A 219 -12.99 21.42 15.31
C LEU A 219 -14.14 22.42 15.13
N ALA A 220 -15.36 21.99 15.43
CA ALA A 220 -16.53 22.87 15.40
C ALA A 220 -16.36 24.08 16.36
N ARG A 221 -15.92 23.81 17.59
CA ARG A 221 -15.65 24.85 18.59
C ARG A 221 -14.55 25.81 18.16
N THR A 222 -13.46 25.30 17.57
CA THR A 222 -12.38 26.14 17.01
C THR A 222 -12.90 27.06 15.90
N GLY A 223 -13.75 26.54 15.01
CA GLY A 223 -14.37 27.33 13.96
C GLY A 223 -15.26 28.47 14.49
N GLU A 224 -16.04 28.21 15.56
CA GLU A 224 -16.88 29.20 16.23
C GLU A 224 -16.04 30.28 16.93
N GLU A 225 -15.00 29.88 17.69
CA GLU A 225 -14.09 30.82 18.39
C GLU A 225 -13.32 31.73 17.43
N ALA A 226 -12.92 31.22 16.27
CA ALA A 226 -12.24 31.99 15.22
C ALA A 226 -13.19 32.93 14.44
N GLY A 227 -14.52 32.86 14.66
CA GLY A 227 -15.50 33.67 13.97
C GLY A 227 -15.67 33.35 12.48
N GLY A 228 -15.20 32.18 12.04
CA GLY A 228 -15.23 31.74 10.64
C GLY A 228 -14.15 32.41 9.77
N GLY A 229 -14.25 32.18 8.46
CA GLY A 229 -13.30 32.72 7.48
C GLY A 229 -11.98 31.94 7.36
N SER A 230 -10.99 32.53 6.69
CA SER A 230 -9.74 31.87 6.34
C SER A 230 -8.90 31.44 7.55
N LEU A 231 -8.92 32.21 8.63
CA LEU A 231 -8.22 31.88 9.87
C LEU A 231 -8.82 30.63 10.54
N ALA A 232 -10.15 30.50 10.53
CA ALA A 232 -10.83 29.32 11.08
C ALA A 232 -10.41 28.04 10.35
N ILE A 233 -10.31 28.07 9.03
CA ILE A 233 -9.88 26.95 8.20
C ILE A 233 -8.47 26.50 8.60
N MET A 234 -7.52 27.44 8.71
CA MET A 234 -6.16 27.18 9.11
C MET A 234 -6.09 26.53 10.52
N LEU A 235 -6.76 27.12 11.50
CA LEU A 235 -6.74 26.64 12.88
C LEU A 235 -7.42 25.27 13.04
N GLN A 236 -8.45 25.00 12.24
CA GLN A 236 -9.09 23.69 12.20
C GLN A 236 -8.14 22.63 11.60
N ALA A 237 -7.45 22.93 10.50
CA ALA A 237 -6.49 22.03 9.89
C ALA A 237 -5.29 21.72 10.82
N GLN A 238 -4.85 22.68 11.63
CA GLN A 238 -3.76 22.46 12.60
C GLN A 238 -4.17 21.66 13.84
N ARG A 239 -5.48 21.53 14.11
CA ARG A 239 -6.01 20.79 15.26
C ARG A 239 -6.60 19.42 14.90
N ALA A 240 -6.83 19.17 13.62
CA ALA A 240 -7.41 17.93 13.11
C ALA A 240 -6.41 16.79 13.09
#